data_2de768dd85c34da17ed65143a5e0d73d
#
_entry.id   2de768dd85c34da17ed65143a5e0d73d
#
_cell.length_a   1.000
_cell.length_b   1.000
_cell.length_c   1.000
_cell.angle_alpha   90.00
_cell.angle_beta   90.00
_cell.angle_gamma   90.00
#
_symmetry.space_group_name_H-M   'P 1'
#
loop_
_entity.id
_entity.type
_entity.pdbx_description
1 polymer ?
#
loop_
_entity_poly.entity_id
_entity_poly.type
_entity_poly.pdbx_seq_one_letter_code
_entity_poly.pdbx_strand_id
1 'polypeptide(L)'
;MKATQFNFHSPVLVLETFRKFGTRFAQLRIAFLLLGIVAILSCSVFADQRQTEITGPDRKDAIHVSEKIPAYQSRFGRTRPVVAVVGDNYMTELTDYVIPYSVLTRSQSADVFAIGTDSGIMNLYPALKIRPQESIASFDSRFPEGADYVVVPAVHHSDSPVLLHWLNRQASKGATVIGVCDGVWVVANAGLLKGKKATGFWYSLNDLEKKFKDTKWVRNRRYIADGNVITTTAVTASIPVSLALVEAIAGKDRASKVARELGVSDWNPAHDSNRFRLTIGSVYTILSNTVSFWSHEEIGIGVAPGVDEIKLALVADAYSRTYRSQAVSFAASQDTIRTANGLNLIPDRVFGKDDVADRMLVEFDSAPAVTALDQTLSQIAEIYGRSTAAFVALILEYPQY
;
A
#
# COMPACT_ATOMS: atom_id res chain seq x y z
N MET A 1 -30.11 -21.96 10.42
CA MET A 1 -29.33 -20.91 11.10
C MET A 1 -27.90 -21.03 10.62
N LYS A 2 -27.50 -20.20 9.65
CA LYS A 2 -26.11 -20.14 9.11
C LYS A 2 -25.35 -19.11 9.96
N ALA A 3 -24.32 -19.53 10.66
CA ALA A 3 -23.42 -18.66 11.39
C ALA A 3 -22.61 -17.84 10.39
N THR A 4 -22.81 -16.54 10.38
CA THR A 4 -22.01 -15.58 9.62
C THR A 4 -20.66 -15.44 10.33
N GLN A 5 -19.62 -16.03 9.77
CA GLN A 5 -18.25 -15.78 10.23
C GLN A 5 -17.87 -14.33 9.88
N PHE A 6 -17.74 -13.51 10.89
CA PHE A 6 -17.11 -12.19 10.76
C PHE A 6 -15.59 -12.38 10.63
N ASN A 7 -15.08 -12.24 9.43
CA ASN A 7 -13.65 -12.18 9.17
C ASN A 7 -13.12 -10.77 9.53
N PHE A 8 -12.47 -10.65 10.67
CA PHE A 8 -11.70 -9.45 11.05
C PHE A 8 -10.39 -9.41 10.27
N HIS A 9 -10.38 -8.81 9.09
CA HIS A 9 -9.19 -8.72 8.23
C HIS A 9 -8.55 -7.33 8.16
N SER A 10 -8.94 -6.37 9.02
CA SER A 10 -8.21 -5.10 9.16
C SER A 10 -8.72 -4.30 10.35
N PRO A 11 -7.86 -3.62 11.12
CA PRO A 11 -8.27 -2.63 12.12
C PRO A 11 -9.06 -1.45 11.53
N VAL A 12 -9.12 -1.33 10.21
CA VAL A 12 -9.83 -0.29 9.45
C VAL A 12 -11.35 -0.38 9.58
N LEU A 13 -11.93 -1.57 9.71
CA LEU A 13 -13.39 -1.75 9.79
C LEU A 13 -14.00 -1.13 11.05
N VAL A 14 -13.21 -0.98 12.09
CA VAL A 14 -13.67 -0.40 13.37
C VAL A 14 -13.94 1.10 13.25
N LEU A 15 -13.21 1.84 12.42
CA LEU A 15 -13.32 3.30 12.32
C LEU A 15 -14.50 3.81 11.48
N GLU A 16 -14.90 3.12 10.41
CA GLU A 16 -16.05 3.56 9.61
C GLU A 16 -17.37 3.47 10.33
N THR A 17 -17.50 2.51 11.25
CA THR A 17 -18.73 2.35 12.05
C THR A 17 -18.93 3.51 13.04
N PHE A 18 -17.84 4.14 13.49
CA PHE A 18 -17.87 5.20 14.50
C PHE A 18 -18.20 6.60 13.95
N ARG A 19 -17.95 6.89 12.69
CA ARG A 19 -18.20 8.20 12.09
C ARG A 19 -19.70 8.55 11.92
N LYS A 20 -20.61 7.56 12.05
CA LYS A 20 -22.07 7.74 11.87
C LYS A 20 -22.88 7.93 13.16
N PHE A 21 -22.29 7.85 14.35
CA PHE A 21 -23.00 7.94 15.61
C PHE A 21 -22.62 9.18 16.44
N GLY A 22 -23.25 10.30 16.10
CA GLY A 22 -23.17 11.54 16.88
C GLY A 22 -24.16 11.61 18.02
N THR A 23 -23.87 11.05 19.19
CA THR A 23 -24.45 11.48 20.46
C THR A 23 -23.56 11.03 21.63
N ARG A 24 -23.31 11.94 22.59
CA ARG A 24 -22.42 11.75 23.75
C ARG A 24 -22.71 10.48 24.60
N PHE A 25 -23.95 10.00 24.63
CA PHE A 25 -24.33 8.81 25.41
C PHE A 25 -23.93 7.47 24.72
N ALA A 26 -23.89 7.43 23.39
CA ALA A 26 -23.41 6.26 22.65
C ALA A 26 -21.91 6.06 22.83
N GLN A 27 -21.14 7.14 22.92
CA GLN A 27 -19.69 7.15 23.07
C GLN A 27 -19.21 6.52 24.39
N LEU A 28 -19.94 6.72 25.50
CA LEU A 28 -19.59 6.12 26.79
C LEU A 28 -19.81 4.59 26.79
N ARG A 29 -20.89 4.10 26.17
CA ARG A 29 -21.15 2.66 26.04
C ARG A 29 -20.13 1.96 25.13
N ILE A 30 -19.64 2.65 24.12
CA ILE A 30 -18.62 2.17 23.20
C ILE A 30 -17.26 2.10 23.89
N ALA A 31 -16.89 3.07 24.73
CA ALA A 31 -15.66 3.02 25.54
C ALA A 31 -15.64 1.80 26.49
N PHE A 32 -16.76 1.43 27.10
CA PHE A 32 -16.88 0.21 27.92
C PHE A 32 -16.87 -1.08 27.10
N LEU A 33 -17.39 -1.08 25.88
CA LEU A 33 -17.31 -2.24 24.96
C LEU A 33 -15.86 -2.44 24.47
N LEU A 34 -15.14 -1.36 24.18
CA LEU A 34 -13.74 -1.42 23.79
C LEU A 34 -12.83 -1.90 24.93
N LEU A 35 -13.10 -1.51 26.18
CA LEU A 35 -12.41 -2.06 27.35
C LEU A 35 -12.64 -3.56 27.51
N GLY A 36 -13.85 -4.04 27.22
CA GLY A 36 -14.16 -5.49 27.19
C GLY A 36 -13.43 -6.24 26.08
N ILE A 37 -13.32 -5.66 24.88
CA ILE A 37 -12.57 -6.23 23.75
C ILE A 37 -11.07 -6.24 24.02
N VAL A 38 -10.53 -5.24 24.70
CA VAL A 38 -9.12 -5.19 25.14
C VAL A 38 -8.82 -6.32 26.14
N ALA A 39 -9.71 -6.60 27.06
CA ALA A 39 -9.55 -7.71 28.00
C ALA A 39 -9.55 -9.08 27.29
N ILE A 40 -10.37 -9.25 26.25
CA ILE A 40 -10.45 -10.49 25.46
C ILE A 40 -9.21 -10.64 24.56
N LEU A 41 -8.75 -9.55 23.92
CA LEU A 41 -7.52 -9.56 23.11
C LEU A 41 -6.26 -9.77 23.96
N SER A 42 -6.23 -9.26 25.19
CA SER A 42 -5.13 -9.52 26.12
C SER A 42 -5.02 -11.00 26.49
N CYS A 43 -6.15 -11.69 26.65
CA CYS A 43 -6.16 -13.14 26.91
C CYS A 43 -5.67 -13.97 25.71
N SER A 44 -5.97 -13.57 24.47
CA SER A 44 -5.53 -14.29 23.28
C SER A 44 -4.03 -14.07 22.98
N VAL A 45 -3.48 -12.89 23.26
CA VAL A 45 -2.05 -12.60 23.12
C VAL A 45 -1.20 -13.38 24.14
N PHE A 46 -1.69 -13.60 25.37
CA PHE A 46 -0.99 -14.42 26.38
C PHE A 46 -1.05 -15.93 26.10
N ALA A 47 -2.02 -16.40 25.32
CA ALA A 47 -2.12 -17.83 24.97
C ALA A 47 -1.12 -18.26 23.89
N ASP A 48 -0.62 -17.34 23.07
CA ASP A 48 0.29 -17.65 21.94
C ASP A 48 1.80 -17.52 22.28
N GLN A 49 2.15 -17.15 23.53
CA GLN A 49 3.56 -17.03 23.96
C GLN A 49 4.22 -18.35 24.39
N ARG A 50 3.59 -19.51 24.17
CA ARG A 50 4.32 -20.78 24.20
C ARG A 50 4.87 -21.13 22.84
N GLN A 51 5.75 -20.31 22.32
CA GLN A 51 6.61 -20.71 21.22
C GLN A 51 7.74 -21.56 21.74
N THR A 52 7.68 -22.84 21.43
CA THR A 52 8.83 -23.73 21.37
C THR A 52 9.93 -23.05 20.56
N GLU A 53 11.13 -22.94 21.16
CA GLU A 53 12.38 -22.70 20.42
C GLU A 53 12.50 -23.73 19.33
N ILE A 54 12.13 -23.39 18.12
CA ILE A 54 12.50 -24.14 16.93
C ILE A 54 13.92 -23.70 16.60
N THR A 55 14.88 -24.52 17.00
CA THR A 55 16.24 -24.47 16.48
C THR A 55 16.17 -24.51 14.97
N GLY A 56 16.54 -23.40 14.33
CA GLY A 56 16.48 -23.24 12.90
C GLY A 56 17.33 -24.30 12.18
N PRO A 57 16.88 -24.81 11.04
CA PRO A 57 17.69 -25.71 10.25
C PRO A 57 18.96 -25.00 9.76
N ASP A 58 20.02 -25.79 9.73
CA ASP A 58 21.38 -25.45 9.34
C ASP A 58 21.44 -24.56 8.07
N ARG A 59 22.37 -23.61 8.11
CA ARG A 59 22.66 -22.56 7.10
C ARG A 59 23.12 -23.11 5.72
N LYS A 60 22.84 -24.35 5.37
CA LYS A 60 23.37 -25.00 4.15
C LYS A 60 22.44 -25.09 2.96
N ASP A 61 21.15 -24.81 3.12
CA ASP A 61 20.21 -24.75 1.99
C ASP A 61 19.82 -23.29 1.67
N ALA A 62 20.79 -22.47 1.27
CA ALA A 62 20.52 -21.25 0.55
C ALA A 62 19.91 -21.65 -0.81
N ILE A 63 18.58 -21.83 -0.81
CA ILE A 63 17.80 -21.96 -2.04
C ILE A 63 18.14 -20.71 -2.86
N HIS A 64 18.87 -20.88 -3.98
CA HIS A 64 19.09 -19.81 -4.95
C HIS A 64 17.73 -19.39 -5.51
N VAL A 65 17.07 -18.46 -4.78
CA VAL A 65 15.94 -17.73 -5.30
C VAL A 65 16.52 -16.79 -6.37
N SER A 66 16.03 -16.83 -7.59
CA SER A 66 16.36 -15.80 -8.55
C SER A 66 15.88 -14.47 -7.96
N GLU A 67 16.80 -13.68 -7.43
CA GLU A 67 16.50 -12.39 -6.79
C GLU A 67 16.33 -11.27 -7.81
N LYS A 68 16.38 -11.60 -9.11
CA LYS A 68 16.22 -10.65 -10.20
C LYS A 68 14.91 -10.87 -10.94
N ILE A 69 14.21 -9.78 -11.19
CA ILE A 69 13.09 -9.77 -12.13
C ILE A 69 13.68 -10.06 -13.52
N PRO A 70 13.13 -11.04 -14.27
CA PRO A 70 13.62 -11.35 -15.62
C PRO A 70 13.56 -10.12 -16.52
N ALA A 71 14.59 -9.94 -17.37
CA ALA A 71 14.62 -8.86 -18.34
C ALA A 71 13.37 -8.93 -19.25
N TYR A 72 12.78 -7.76 -19.51
CA TYR A 72 11.63 -7.65 -20.39
C TYR A 72 11.93 -8.21 -21.78
N GLN A 73 11.05 -9.05 -22.27
CA GLN A 73 11.04 -9.53 -23.63
C GLN A 73 9.86 -8.89 -24.38
N SER A 74 10.17 -8.18 -25.47
CA SER A 74 9.16 -7.53 -26.29
C SER A 74 8.08 -8.52 -26.76
N ARG A 75 6.82 -8.13 -26.60
CA ARG A 75 5.64 -8.92 -26.96
C ARG A 75 4.72 -8.10 -27.86
N PHE A 76 3.98 -8.78 -28.71
CA PHE A 76 2.96 -8.16 -29.57
C PHE A 76 3.48 -7.02 -30.44
N GLY A 77 4.77 -7.04 -30.80
CA GLY A 77 5.42 -5.97 -31.59
C GLY A 77 5.57 -4.64 -30.85
N ARG A 78 5.35 -4.61 -29.54
CA ARG A 78 5.50 -3.39 -28.73
C ARG A 78 6.95 -3.01 -28.54
N THR A 79 7.28 -1.75 -28.75
CA THR A 79 8.61 -1.19 -28.46
C THR A 79 8.81 -0.86 -26.99
N ARG A 80 7.68 -0.65 -26.27
CA ARG A 80 7.62 -0.38 -24.83
C ARG A 80 6.58 -1.27 -24.19
N PRO A 81 6.83 -1.85 -23.00
CA PRO A 81 5.82 -2.63 -22.31
C PRO A 81 4.62 -1.77 -21.88
N VAL A 82 3.45 -2.36 -21.93
CA VAL A 82 2.22 -1.82 -21.35
C VAL A 82 2.09 -2.30 -19.92
N VAL A 83 2.00 -1.35 -18.99
CA VAL A 83 1.86 -1.62 -17.55
C VAL A 83 0.49 -1.13 -17.08
N ALA A 84 -0.28 -2.00 -16.48
CA ALA A 84 -1.56 -1.70 -15.85
C ALA A 84 -1.38 -1.67 -14.32
N VAL A 85 -1.60 -0.52 -13.68
CA VAL A 85 -1.73 -0.44 -12.22
C VAL A 85 -3.21 -0.43 -11.90
N VAL A 86 -3.75 -1.53 -11.35
CA VAL A 86 -5.20 -1.73 -11.22
C VAL A 86 -5.65 -1.72 -9.77
N GLY A 87 -6.63 -0.87 -9.45
CA GLY A 87 -7.25 -0.79 -8.12
C GLY A 87 -8.77 -0.96 -8.18
N ASP A 88 -9.36 -1.20 -7.00
CA ASP A 88 -10.81 -1.19 -6.78
C ASP A 88 -11.26 0.25 -6.47
N ASN A 89 -12.27 0.75 -7.20
CA ASN A 89 -12.77 2.11 -7.01
C ASN A 89 -13.34 2.36 -5.61
N TYR A 90 -13.83 1.31 -4.93
CA TYR A 90 -14.36 1.46 -3.58
C TYR A 90 -13.25 1.87 -2.59
N MET A 91 -12.13 1.15 -2.56
CA MET A 91 -11.00 1.45 -1.68
C MET A 91 -9.74 0.68 -2.11
N THR A 92 -8.72 1.43 -2.51
CA THR A 92 -7.38 0.92 -2.88
C THR A 92 -6.33 1.57 -1.99
N GLU A 93 -5.32 0.84 -1.56
CA GLU A 93 -4.22 1.38 -0.76
C GLU A 93 -3.44 2.42 -1.57
N LEU A 94 -3.23 3.59 -0.94
CA LEU A 94 -2.72 4.81 -1.57
C LEU A 94 -1.32 4.63 -2.15
N THR A 95 -0.40 4.21 -1.32
CA THR A 95 1.02 4.15 -1.70
C THR A 95 1.33 2.95 -2.58
N ASP A 96 0.64 1.82 -2.39
CA ASP A 96 0.77 0.63 -3.24
C ASP A 96 0.32 0.89 -4.68
N TYR A 97 -0.61 1.85 -4.87
CA TYR A 97 -1.10 2.25 -6.19
C TYR A 97 -0.26 3.37 -6.80
N VAL A 98 -0.07 4.46 -6.05
CA VAL A 98 0.55 5.69 -6.55
C VAL A 98 2.05 5.50 -6.82
N ILE A 99 2.77 4.83 -5.93
CA ILE A 99 4.24 4.71 -6.05
C ILE A 99 4.64 3.91 -7.28
N PRO A 100 4.15 2.68 -7.52
CA PRO A 100 4.51 1.94 -8.73
C PRO A 100 4.12 2.68 -10.01
N TYR A 101 2.92 3.27 -10.06
CA TYR A 101 2.49 4.08 -11.20
C TYR A 101 3.50 5.18 -11.50
N SER A 102 3.86 5.96 -10.48
CA SER A 102 4.69 7.15 -10.65
C SER A 102 6.15 6.83 -10.95
N VAL A 103 6.73 5.82 -10.28
CA VAL A 103 8.11 5.38 -10.54
C VAL A 103 8.25 4.87 -11.98
N LEU A 104 7.31 4.04 -12.43
CA LEU A 104 7.32 3.49 -13.78
C LEU A 104 7.08 4.57 -14.85
N THR A 105 6.15 5.49 -14.62
CA THR A 105 5.89 6.61 -15.53
C THR A 105 7.10 7.54 -15.63
N ARG A 106 7.68 7.89 -14.48
CA ARG A 106 8.89 8.73 -14.39
C ARG A 106 10.09 8.11 -15.12
N SER A 107 10.18 6.79 -15.15
CA SER A 107 11.24 6.08 -15.87
C SER A 107 11.18 6.30 -17.38
N GLN A 108 10.01 6.66 -17.92
CA GLN A 108 9.78 6.81 -19.38
C GLN A 108 10.10 5.54 -20.19
N SER A 109 10.15 4.37 -19.55
CA SER A 109 10.52 3.11 -20.18
C SER A 109 9.33 2.19 -20.48
N ALA A 110 8.13 2.56 -20.03
CA ALA A 110 6.90 1.82 -20.21
C ALA A 110 5.72 2.76 -20.50
N ASP A 111 4.66 2.24 -21.07
CA ASP A 111 3.37 2.90 -21.20
C ASP A 111 2.50 2.46 -20.01
N VAL A 112 2.36 3.35 -19.03
CA VAL A 112 1.77 3.05 -17.71
C VAL A 112 0.37 3.63 -17.63
N PHE A 113 -0.59 2.81 -17.20
CA PHE A 113 -1.99 3.18 -17.06
C PHE A 113 -2.49 3.00 -15.64
N ALA A 114 -3.07 4.06 -15.09
CA ALA A 114 -3.80 4.04 -13.83
C ALA A 114 -5.24 3.54 -14.09
N ILE A 115 -5.57 2.35 -13.61
CA ILE A 115 -6.80 1.63 -13.97
C ILE A 115 -7.67 1.42 -12.73
N GLY A 116 -8.97 1.63 -12.87
CA GLY A 116 -9.98 1.28 -11.90
C GLY A 116 -10.86 0.11 -12.37
N THR A 117 -11.57 -0.51 -11.43
CA THR A 117 -12.62 -1.50 -11.78
C THR A 117 -13.74 -0.87 -12.60
N ASP A 118 -13.97 0.45 -12.45
CA ASP A 118 -14.88 1.24 -13.27
C ASP A 118 -14.30 2.63 -13.61
N SER A 119 -15.04 3.46 -14.32
CA SER A 119 -14.63 4.82 -14.74
C SER A 119 -14.87 5.90 -13.67
N GLY A 120 -15.43 5.52 -12.52
CA GLY A 120 -15.74 6.44 -11.42
C GLY A 120 -14.51 6.94 -10.66
N ILE A 121 -14.77 7.71 -9.60
CA ILE A 121 -13.74 8.11 -8.65
C ILE A 121 -13.27 6.88 -7.87
N MET A 122 -11.97 6.77 -7.68
CA MET A 122 -11.34 5.78 -6.82
C MET A 122 -10.94 6.44 -5.50
N ASN A 123 -11.43 5.89 -4.39
CA ASN A 123 -10.98 6.27 -3.07
C ASN A 123 -9.67 5.56 -2.75
N LEU A 124 -8.67 6.33 -2.41
CA LEU A 124 -7.39 5.80 -1.95
C LEU A 124 -7.37 5.79 -0.41
N TYR A 125 -6.93 4.67 0.16
CA TYR A 125 -6.83 4.51 1.61
C TYR A 125 -5.36 4.72 2.05
N PRO A 126 -5.13 5.48 3.12
CA PRO A 126 -6.09 6.06 4.07
C PRO A 126 -6.56 7.49 3.69
N ALA A 127 -6.13 8.05 2.58
CA ALA A 127 -6.44 9.42 2.17
C ALA A 127 -6.44 9.56 0.65
N LEU A 128 -6.93 10.67 0.16
CA LEU A 128 -6.96 11.11 -1.23
C LEU A 128 -7.95 10.35 -2.11
N LYS A 129 -8.24 10.99 -3.25
CA LYS A 129 -9.12 10.45 -4.30
C LYS A 129 -8.53 10.74 -5.66
N ILE A 130 -8.65 9.80 -6.56
CA ILE A 130 -8.25 9.99 -7.96
C ILE A 130 -9.39 9.60 -8.90
N ARG A 131 -9.28 10.07 -10.14
CA ARG A 131 -10.01 9.50 -11.26
C ARG A 131 -9.03 8.64 -12.06
N PRO A 132 -9.22 7.32 -12.12
CA PRO A 132 -8.41 6.46 -12.98
C PRO A 132 -8.40 6.96 -14.42
N GLN A 133 -7.33 6.69 -15.15
CA GLN A 133 -7.20 7.05 -16.56
C GLN A 133 -8.06 6.14 -17.43
N GLU A 134 -8.20 4.88 -17.02
CA GLU A 134 -8.95 3.84 -17.71
C GLU A 134 -9.76 3.01 -16.71
N SER A 135 -10.88 2.46 -17.16
CA SER A 135 -11.49 1.31 -16.49
C SER A 135 -10.90 0.01 -17.05
N ILE A 136 -11.08 -1.12 -16.34
CA ILE A 136 -10.68 -2.43 -16.88
C ILE A 136 -11.35 -2.73 -18.22
N ALA A 137 -12.58 -2.25 -18.45
CA ALA A 137 -13.30 -2.45 -19.70
C ALA A 137 -12.69 -1.63 -20.85
N SER A 138 -12.38 -0.34 -20.60
CA SER A 138 -11.74 0.51 -21.62
C SER A 138 -10.31 0.06 -21.92
N PHE A 139 -9.59 -0.39 -20.89
CA PHE A 139 -8.25 -0.94 -21.05
C PHE A 139 -8.26 -2.22 -21.92
N ASP A 140 -9.18 -3.17 -21.67
CA ASP A 140 -9.29 -4.40 -22.46
C ASP A 140 -9.66 -4.09 -23.92
N SER A 141 -10.46 -3.07 -24.16
CA SER A 141 -10.81 -2.62 -25.52
C SER A 141 -9.62 -2.00 -26.26
N ARG A 142 -8.79 -1.27 -25.54
CA ARG A 142 -7.58 -0.61 -26.09
C ARG A 142 -6.42 -1.59 -26.29
N PHE A 143 -6.29 -2.58 -25.41
CA PHE A 143 -5.23 -3.58 -25.40
C PHE A 143 -5.81 -5.00 -25.38
N PRO A 144 -6.41 -5.46 -26.49
CA PRO A 144 -7.04 -6.76 -26.55
C PRO A 144 -6.07 -7.93 -26.31
N GLU A 145 -4.77 -7.75 -26.59
CA GLU A 145 -3.72 -8.72 -26.28
C GLU A 145 -3.35 -8.74 -24.79
N GLY A 146 -3.78 -7.76 -24.01
CA GLY A 146 -3.50 -7.60 -22.59
C GLY A 146 -2.26 -6.76 -22.28
N ALA A 147 -1.97 -6.60 -20.99
CA ALA A 147 -0.80 -5.93 -20.47
C ALA A 147 0.45 -6.83 -20.53
N ASP A 148 1.63 -6.22 -20.48
CA ASP A 148 2.89 -6.92 -20.23
C ASP A 148 3.10 -7.12 -18.71
N TYR A 149 2.71 -6.11 -17.91
CA TYR A 149 2.78 -6.14 -16.46
C TYR A 149 1.47 -5.63 -15.86
N VAL A 150 1.03 -6.28 -14.78
CA VAL A 150 -0.12 -5.85 -13.99
C VAL A 150 0.32 -5.66 -12.55
N VAL A 151 0.27 -4.44 -12.04
CA VAL A 151 0.52 -4.13 -10.64
C VAL A 151 -0.79 -4.13 -9.87
N VAL A 152 -0.85 -4.91 -8.81
CA VAL A 152 -2.03 -5.12 -7.97
C VAL A 152 -1.73 -4.63 -6.56
N PRO A 153 -2.19 -3.44 -6.17
CA PRO A 153 -2.10 -2.92 -4.82
C PRO A 153 -3.03 -3.66 -3.86
N ALA A 154 -2.89 -3.41 -2.58
CA ALA A 154 -3.89 -3.81 -1.60
C ALA A 154 -5.23 -3.12 -1.90
N VAL A 155 -6.32 -3.88 -1.82
CA VAL A 155 -7.70 -3.40 -2.00
C VAL A 155 -8.59 -3.92 -0.88
N HIS A 156 -9.69 -3.22 -0.59
CA HIS A 156 -10.60 -3.63 0.47
C HIS A 156 -11.24 -5.00 0.20
N HIS A 157 -11.68 -5.24 -1.03
CA HIS A 157 -12.30 -6.51 -1.44
C HIS A 157 -11.31 -7.36 -2.23
N SER A 158 -10.36 -8.02 -1.52
CA SER A 158 -9.33 -8.85 -2.17
C SER A 158 -9.89 -10.09 -2.88
N ASP A 159 -11.17 -10.40 -2.71
CA ASP A 159 -11.91 -11.48 -3.35
C ASP A 159 -12.94 -11.00 -4.38
N SER A 160 -12.90 -9.71 -4.77
CA SER A 160 -13.78 -9.12 -5.79
C SER A 160 -13.77 -9.95 -7.08
N PRO A 161 -14.91 -10.56 -7.49
CA PRO A 161 -14.95 -11.41 -8.69
C PRO A 161 -14.54 -10.66 -9.95
N VAL A 162 -14.88 -9.38 -10.04
CA VAL A 162 -14.55 -8.53 -11.19
C VAL A 162 -13.03 -8.42 -11.35
N LEU A 163 -12.34 -8.10 -10.25
CA LEU A 163 -10.89 -7.95 -10.24
C LEU A 163 -10.18 -9.29 -10.46
N LEU A 164 -10.62 -10.37 -9.78
CA LEU A 164 -10.04 -11.70 -9.93
C LEU A 164 -10.19 -12.25 -11.36
N HIS A 165 -11.37 -12.12 -11.98
CA HIS A 165 -11.57 -12.57 -13.35
C HIS A 165 -10.72 -11.77 -14.34
N TRP A 166 -10.63 -10.45 -14.18
CA TRP A 166 -9.79 -9.63 -15.04
C TRP A 166 -8.31 -9.99 -14.89
N LEU A 167 -7.84 -10.15 -13.66
CA LEU A 167 -6.44 -10.52 -13.37
C LEU A 167 -6.08 -11.88 -13.99
N ASN A 168 -6.97 -12.88 -13.86
CA ASN A 168 -6.78 -14.19 -14.49
C ASN A 168 -6.73 -14.11 -16.01
N ARG A 169 -7.55 -13.25 -16.65
CA ARG A 169 -7.47 -13.02 -18.09
C ARG A 169 -6.14 -12.39 -18.50
N GLN A 170 -5.64 -11.40 -17.76
CA GLN A 170 -4.33 -10.78 -18.03
C GLN A 170 -3.19 -11.81 -17.86
N ALA A 171 -3.21 -12.58 -16.79
CA ALA A 171 -2.23 -13.64 -16.54
C ALA A 171 -2.26 -14.74 -17.62
N SER A 172 -3.44 -15.17 -18.09
CA SER A 172 -3.58 -16.15 -19.18
C SER A 172 -3.05 -15.65 -20.51
N LYS A 173 -3.09 -14.34 -20.74
CA LYS A 173 -2.45 -13.67 -21.89
C LYS A 173 -0.94 -13.53 -21.70
N GLY A 174 -0.39 -13.98 -20.56
CA GLY A 174 1.03 -14.00 -20.24
C GLY A 174 1.57 -12.73 -19.60
N ALA A 175 0.71 -11.88 -19.03
CA ALA A 175 1.16 -10.76 -18.22
C ALA A 175 1.93 -11.23 -16.98
N THR A 176 2.96 -10.48 -16.60
CA THR A 176 3.59 -10.64 -15.28
C THR A 176 2.76 -9.87 -14.26
N VAL A 177 2.33 -10.56 -13.21
CA VAL A 177 1.48 -10.00 -12.14
C VAL A 177 2.34 -9.64 -10.94
N ILE A 178 2.23 -8.40 -10.45
CA ILE A 178 2.97 -7.89 -9.30
C ILE A 178 1.98 -7.58 -8.18
N GLY A 179 1.91 -8.42 -7.15
CA GLY A 179 1.12 -8.16 -5.94
C GLY A 179 1.94 -7.35 -4.95
N VAL A 180 1.48 -6.14 -4.63
CA VAL A 180 2.15 -5.22 -3.71
C VAL A 180 1.45 -5.26 -2.36
N CYS A 181 2.20 -5.43 -1.27
CA CYS A 181 1.68 -5.46 0.10
C CYS A 181 0.55 -6.51 0.24
N ASP A 182 -0.61 -6.12 0.76
CA ASP A 182 -1.82 -6.97 0.81
C ASP A 182 -2.51 -7.18 -0.54
N GLY A 183 -2.03 -6.58 -1.64
CA GLY A 183 -2.37 -6.98 -3.01
C GLY A 183 -2.01 -8.44 -3.30
N VAL A 184 -1.12 -9.02 -2.51
CA VAL A 184 -0.80 -10.46 -2.53
C VAL A 184 -2.02 -11.32 -2.23
N TRP A 185 -2.99 -10.86 -1.42
CA TRP A 185 -4.27 -11.55 -1.21
C TRP A 185 -5.08 -11.68 -2.50
N VAL A 186 -5.13 -10.63 -3.32
CA VAL A 186 -5.82 -10.67 -4.62
C VAL A 186 -5.17 -11.68 -5.55
N VAL A 187 -3.84 -11.66 -5.64
CA VAL A 187 -3.05 -12.59 -6.49
C VAL A 187 -3.22 -14.04 -6.02
N ALA A 188 -3.25 -14.25 -4.70
CA ALA A 188 -3.48 -15.57 -4.09
C ALA A 188 -4.92 -16.06 -4.31
N ASN A 189 -5.94 -15.19 -4.10
CA ASN A 189 -7.35 -15.51 -4.35
C ASN A 189 -7.61 -15.80 -5.83
N ALA A 190 -6.88 -15.16 -6.75
CA ALA A 190 -6.91 -15.50 -8.18
C ALA A 190 -6.25 -16.85 -8.51
N GLY A 191 -5.63 -17.53 -7.53
CA GLY A 191 -4.97 -18.83 -7.71
C GLY A 191 -3.59 -18.76 -8.35
N LEU A 192 -3.05 -17.56 -8.57
CA LEU A 192 -1.80 -17.35 -9.31
C LEU A 192 -0.54 -17.70 -8.52
N LEU A 193 -0.66 -17.92 -7.19
CA LEU A 193 0.47 -18.29 -6.31
C LEU A 193 0.61 -19.80 -6.09
N LYS A 194 -0.28 -20.62 -6.63
CA LYS A 194 -0.21 -22.07 -6.43
C LYS A 194 1.12 -22.65 -6.94
N GLY A 195 1.87 -23.31 -6.05
CA GLY A 195 3.18 -23.91 -6.34
C GLY A 195 4.34 -22.93 -6.44
N LYS A 196 4.09 -21.61 -6.30
CA LYS A 196 5.10 -20.56 -6.44
C LYS A 196 5.71 -20.15 -5.10
N LYS A 197 6.88 -19.51 -5.17
CA LYS A 197 7.47 -18.76 -4.06
C LYS A 197 6.84 -17.37 -4.02
N ALA A 198 6.52 -16.89 -2.81
CA ALA A 198 5.94 -15.58 -2.60
C ALA A 198 6.36 -15.00 -1.25
N THR A 199 6.27 -13.69 -1.13
CA THR A 199 6.31 -12.97 0.16
C THR A 199 5.06 -12.12 0.27
N GLY A 200 4.85 -11.46 1.41
CA GLY A 200 3.70 -10.60 1.63
C GLY A 200 3.93 -9.68 2.82
N PHE A 201 2.97 -8.83 3.10
CA PHE A 201 3.00 -7.92 4.23
C PHE A 201 3.18 -8.69 5.55
N TRP A 202 4.12 -8.24 6.38
CA TRP A 202 4.49 -8.94 7.62
C TRP A 202 3.29 -9.24 8.53
N TYR A 203 2.30 -8.34 8.57
CA TYR A 203 1.12 -8.50 9.41
C TYR A 203 0.20 -9.62 8.91
N SER A 204 0.01 -9.71 7.59
CA SER A 204 -0.89 -10.67 6.94
C SER A 204 -0.23 -12.02 6.61
N LEU A 205 1.11 -12.08 6.65
CA LEU A 205 1.85 -13.23 6.11
C LEU A 205 1.49 -14.55 6.79
N ASN A 206 1.27 -14.56 8.11
CA ASN A 206 0.88 -15.77 8.83
C ASN A 206 -0.51 -16.29 8.39
N ASP A 207 -1.43 -15.41 8.05
CA ASP A 207 -2.77 -15.79 7.59
C ASP A 207 -2.76 -16.21 6.12
N LEU A 208 -1.92 -15.59 5.30
CA LEU A 208 -1.62 -16.05 3.94
C LEU A 208 -1.04 -17.47 3.96
N GLU A 209 -0.06 -17.76 4.83
CA GLU A 209 0.52 -19.10 5.00
C GLU A 209 -0.53 -20.15 5.41
N LYS A 210 -1.44 -19.81 6.32
CA LYS A 210 -2.50 -20.72 6.75
C LYS A 210 -3.51 -21.01 5.65
N LYS A 211 -3.88 -19.99 4.86
CA LYS A 211 -4.92 -20.09 3.84
C LYS A 211 -4.43 -20.71 2.54
N PHE A 212 -3.22 -20.36 2.09
CA PHE A 212 -2.64 -20.77 0.79
C PHE A 212 -1.44 -21.69 0.98
N LYS A 213 -1.71 -22.91 1.43
CA LYS A 213 -0.70 -23.91 1.80
C LYS A 213 0.13 -24.41 0.61
N ASP A 214 -0.37 -24.28 -0.61
CA ASP A 214 0.33 -24.67 -1.84
C ASP A 214 1.36 -23.61 -2.28
N THR A 215 1.45 -22.47 -1.60
CA THR A 215 2.42 -21.40 -1.87
C THR A 215 3.62 -21.55 -0.95
N LYS A 216 4.82 -21.37 -1.49
CA LYS A 216 6.08 -21.42 -0.73
C LYS A 216 6.42 -20.03 -0.21
N TRP A 217 5.98 -19.70 1.01
CA TRP A 217 6.18 -18.40 1.59
C TRP A 217 7.62 -18.17 2.03
N VAL A 218 8.18 -17.01 1.68
CA VAL A 218 9.58 -16.62 1.91
C VAL A 218 9.60 -15.35 2.76
N ARG A 219 10.37 -15.39 3.85
CA ARG A 219 10.61 -14.23 4.74
C ARG A 219 11.95 -13.58 4.43
N ASN A 220 12.18 -12.41 5.01
CA ASN A 220 13.42 -11.65 4.86
C ASN A 220 13.74 -11.25 3.41
N ARG A 221 12.69 -10.98 2.64
CA ARG A 221 12.78 -10.43 1.28
C ARG A 221 11.71 -9.35 1.07
N ARG A 222 12.13 -8.19 0.55
CA ARG A 222 11.21 -7.11 0.17
C ARG A 222 10.30 -7.52 -0.98
N TYR A 223 10.83 -8.30 -1.92
CA TYR A 223 10.07 -8.87 -3.01
C TYR A 223 10.64 -10.21 -3.44
N ILE A 224 9.80 -11.01 -4.06
CA ILE A 224 10.12 -12.32 -4.64
C ILE A 224 9.57 -12.33 -6.07
N ALA A 225 10.39 -12.77 -7.03
CA ALA A 225 9.97 -13.05 -8.39
C ALA A 225 10.01 -14.56 -8.63
N ASP A 226 8.88 -15.15 -9.08
CA ASP A 226 8.79 -16.57 -9.44
C ASP A 226 7.95 -16.74 -10.72
N GLY A 227 8.66 -16.91 -11.84
CA GLY A 227 8.06 -16.98 -13.18
C GLY A 227 7.39 -15.64 -13.53
N ASN A 228 6.09 -15.69 -13.79
CA ASN A 228 5.28 -14.54 -14.16
C ASN A 228 4.56 -13.88 -12.96
N VAL A 229 4.98 -14.14 -11.74
CA VAL A 229 4.43 -13.51 -10.54
C VAL A 229 5.54 -12.90 -9.70
N ILE A 230 5.30 -11.69 -9.24
CA ILE A 230 6.15 -10.96 -8.29
C ILE A 230 5.28 -10.59 -7.10
N THR A 231 5.78 -10.77 -5.88
CA THR A 231 5.09 -10.36 -4.65
C THR A 231 6.01 -9.56 -3.77
N THR A 232 5.46 -8.59 -3.04
CA THR A 232 6.26 -7.72 -2.17
C THR A 232 5.74 -7.72 -0.73
N THR A 233 6.57 -7.20 0.19
CA THR A 233 6.16 -6.81 1.54
C THR A 233 5.39 -5.48 1.49
N ALA A 234 5.39 -4.68 2.57
CA ALA A 234 4.56 -3.48 2.70
C ALA A 234 5.01 -2.29 1.82
N VAL A 235 4.39 -1.17 2.12
CA VAL A 235 4.47 0.14 1.45
C VAL A 235 5.88 0.52 1.00
N THR A 236 6.88 0.44 1.89
CA THR A 236 8.24 0.84 1.54
C THR A 236 8.94 -0.07 0.55
N ALA A 237 8.40 -1.27 0.30
CA ALA A 237 8.89 -2.17 -0.76
C ALA A 237 8.39 -1.78 -2.16
N SER A 238 7.38 -0.89 -2.27
CA SER A 238 6.84 -0.42 -3.55
C SER A 238 7.88 0.30 -4.41
N ILE A 239 8.74 1.12 -3.79
CA ILE A 239 9.82 1.81 -4.51
C ILE A 239 10.89 0.82 -5.01
N PRO A 240 11.49 -0.04 -4.16
CA PRO A 240 12.47 -1.03 -4.61
C PRO A 240 11.97 -1.96 -5.71
N VAL A 241 10.76 -2.52 -5.61
CA VAL A 241 10.22 -3.41 -6.65
C VAL A 241 9.99 -2.67 -7.96
N SER A 242 9.50 -1.42 -7.89
CA SER A 242 9.30 -0.59 -9.09
C SER A 242 10.63 -0.24 -9.77
N LEU A 243 11.67 0.07 -9.01
CA LEU A 243 13.03 0.29 -9.54
C LEU A 243 13.62 -0.99 -10.13
N ALA A 244 13.42 -2.15 -9.48
CA ALA A 244 13.83 -3.44 -10.02
C ALA A 244 13.10 -3.77 -11.33
N LEU A 245 11.82 -3.38 -11.45
CA LEU A 245 11.07 -3.52 -12.69
C LEU A 245 11.58 -2.55 -13.78
N VAL A 246 11.92 -1.30 -13.43
CA VAL A 246 12.58 -0.37 -14.35
C VAL A 246 13.93 -0.96 -14.83
N GLU A 247 14.71 -1.58 -13.92
CA GLU A 247 15.96 -2.24 -14.29
C GLU A 247 15.72 -3.40 -15.27
N ALA A 248 14.69 -4.20 -15.03
CA ALA A 248 14.31 -5.32 -15.90
C ALA A 248 13.85 -4.85 -17.31
N ILE A 249 13.19 -3.70 -17.39
CA ILE A 249 12.66 -3.14 -18.64
C ILE A 249 13.74 -2.37 -19.41
N ALA A 250 14.51 -1.52 -18.74
CA ALA A 250 15.35 -0.51 -19.39
C ALA A 250 16.83 -0.50 -18.92
N GLY A 251 17.20 -1.47 -18.11
CA GLY A 251 18.55 -1.62 -17.61
C GLY A 251 18.89 -0.79 -16.39
N LYS A 252 20.04 -1.10 -15.79
CA LYS A 252 20.49 -0.56 -14.49
C LYS A 252 20.67 0.96 -14.52
N ASP A 253 21.15 1.52 -15.62
CA ASP A 253 21.42 2.96 -15.73
C ASP A 253 20.12 3.79 -15.61
N ARG A 254 19.04 3.32 -16.26
CA ARG A 254 17.73 3.97 -16.16
C ARG A 254 17.17 3.87 -14.74
N ALA A 255 17.24 2.68 -14.13
CA ALA A 255 16.81 2.49 -12.74
C ALA A 255 17.63 3.37 -11.77
N SER A 256 18.96 3.45 -11.94
CA SER A 256 19.82 4.29 -11.12
C SER A 256 19.53 5.78 -11.27
N LYS A 257 19.13 6.24 -12.46
CA LYS A 257 18.69 7.63 -12.65
C LYS A 257 17.43 7.93 -11.84
N VAL A 258 16.41 7.10 -11.99
CA VAL A 258 15.14 7.27 -11.23
C VAL A 258 15.38 7.15 -9.74
N ALA A 259 16.20 6.20 -9.29
CA ALA A 259 16.54 6.02 -7.88
C ALA A 259 17.16 7.28 -7.26
N ARG A 260 18.11 7.92 -7.96
CA ARG A 260 18.73 9.20 -7.52
C ARG A 260 17.69 10.33 -7.39
N GLU A 261 16.77 10.44 -8.36
CA GLU A 261 15.69 11.44 -8.31
C GLU A 261 14.75 11.23 -7.12
N LEU A 262 14.54 9.98 -6.68
CA LEU A 262 13.73 9.63 -5.54
C LEU A 262 14.48 9.68 -4.20
N GLY A 263 15.82 9.80 -4.22
CA GLY A 263 16.67 9.73 -3.03
C GLY A 263 16.92 8.31 -2.53
N VAL A 264 16.80 7.30 -3.41
CA VAL A 264 17.02 5.89 -3.09
C VAL A 264 18.42 5.46 -3.49
N SER A 265 19.19 4.91 -2.56
CA SER A 265 20.55 4.43 -2.81
C SER A 265 20.60 2.97 -3.28
N ASP A 266 19.58 2.16 -2.94
CA ASP A 266 19.58 0.72 -3.14
C ASP A 266 18.14 0.17 -3.26
N TRP A 267 17.95 -0.80 -4.14
CA TRP A 267 16.67 -1.47 -4.37
C TRP A 267 16.79 -3.01 -4.40
N ASN A 268 17.81 -3.53 -3.68
CA ASN A 268 17.98 -4.98 -3.56
C ASN A 268 16.80 -5.63 -2.78
N PRO A 269 16.56 -6.93 -2.94
CA PRO A 269 15.46 -7.63 -2.27
C PRO A 269 15.72 -7.97 -0.81
N ALA A 270 16.91 -7.70 -0.26
CA ALA A 270 17.23 -8.05 1.12
C ALA A 270 16.37 -7.26 2.12
N HIS A 271 15.86 -7.96 3.12
CA HIS A 271 14.97 -7.41 4.13
C HIS A 271 15.10 -8.19 5.43
N ASP A 272 14.90 -7.53 6.56
CA ASP A 272 14.81 -8.19 7.87
C ASP A 272 13.38 -8.09 8.40
N SER A 273 12.56 -9.08 8.05
CA SER A 273 11.15 -9.14 8.46
C SER A 273 10.96 -9.27 9.97
N ASN A 274 12.00 -9.70 10.74
CA ASN A 274 11.90 -9.87 12.19
C ASN A 274 11.81 -8.55 12.95
N ARG A 275 12.20 -7.45 12.32
CA ARG A 275 12.10 -6.10 12.91
C ARG A 275 10.65 -5.61 13.00
N PHE A 276 9.76 -6.18 12.19
CA PHE A 276 8.38 -5.71 12.07
C PHE A 276 7.43 -6.69 12.75
N ARG A 277 6.95 -6.29 13.92
CA ARG A 277 5.97 -7.05 14.72
C ARG A 277 5.21 -6.13 15.65
N LEU A 278 3.94 -6.45 15.88
CA LEU A 278 3.18 -5.76 16.91
C LEU A 278 3.75 -6.07 18.29
N THR A 279 3.94 -5.02 19.08
CA THR A 279 4.34 -5.10 20.49
C THR A 279 3.19 -4.63 21.37
N ILE A 280 3.22 -4.91 22.65
CA ILE A 280 2.27 -4.35 23.63
C ILE A 280 2.28 -2.81 23.57
N GLY A 281 3.45 -2.21 23.38
CA GLY A 281 3.61 -0.76 23.20
C GLY A 281 2.90 -0.24 21.95
N SER A 282 3.03 -0.95 20.81
CA SER A 282 2.31 -0.59 19.56
C SER A 282 0.79 -0.65 19.75
N VAL A 283 0.29 -1.71 20.37
CA VAL A 283 -1.15 -1.88 20.66
C VAL A 283 -1.65 -0.78 21.59
N TYR A 284 -0.91 -0.48 22.64
CA TYR A 284 -1.23 0.64 23.55
C TYR A 284 -1.29 1.98 22.81
N THR A 285 -0.32 2.25 21.94
CA THR A 285 -0.27 3.49 21.14
C THR A 285 -1.51 3.60 20.23
N ILE A 286 -1.88 2.52 19.52
CA ILE A 286 -3.10 2.49 18.68
C ILE A 286 -4.33 2.82 19.51
N LEU A 287 -4.52 2.11 20.62
CA LEU A 287 -5.69 2.30 21.48
C LEU A 287 -5.75 3.70 22.07
N SER A 288 -4.63 4.19 22.62
CA SER A 288 -4.53 5.55 23.18
C SER A 288 -4.87 6.61 22.13
N ASN A 289 -4.30 6.49 20.93
CA ASN A 289 -4.56 7.43 19.85
C ASN A 289 -6.02 7.38 19.39
N THR A 290 -6.59 6.17 19.22
CA THR A 290 -7.97 6.01 18.77
C THR A 290 -8.99 6.56 19.78
N VAL A 291 -8.80 6.30 21.08
CA VAL A 291 -9.76 6.77 22.10
C VAL A 291 -9.64 8.27 22.42
N SER A 292 -8.54 8.90 22.04
CA SER A 292 -8.31 10.34 22.23
C SER A 292 -9.00 11.17 21.13
N PHE A 293 -10.23 10.83 20.77
CA PHE A 293 -10.98 11.43 19.65
C PHE A 293 -11.19 12.95 19.77
N TRP A 294 -11.15 13.51 20.97
CA TRP A 294 -11.24 14.97 21.19
C TRP A 294 -10.00 15.75 20.74
N SER A 295 -8.93 15.06 20.42
CA SER A 295 -7.66 15.62 19.96
C SER A 295 -7.28 15.08 18.56
N HIS A 296 -8.24 14.54 17.81
CA HIS A 296 -8.04 14.21 16.42
C HIS A 296 -8.02 15.49 15.59
N GLU A 297 -7.09 15.54 14.65
CA GLU A 297 -6.84 16.70 13.80
C GLU A 297 -6.99 16.35 12.32
N GLU A 298 -7.43 17.32 11.53
CA GLU A 298 -7.31 17.29 10.08
C GLU A 298 -6.01 17.97 9.65
N ILE A 299 -5.23 17.27 8.81
CA ILE A 299 -3.99 17.79 8.25
C ILE A 299 -4.25 18.20 6.82
N GLY A 300 -4.33 19.49 6.57
CA GLY A 300 -4.50 20.06 5.24
C GLY A 300 -3.21 20.02 4.44
N ILE A 301 -3.28 19.47 3.24
CA ILE A 301 -2.16 19.43 2.29
C ILE A 301 -2.56 20.22 1.06
N GLY A 302 -1.87 21.33 0.80
CA GLY A 302 -2.06 22.11 -0.41
C GLY A 302 -1.63 21.35 -1.65
N VAL A 303 -2.50 21.30 -2.67
CA VAL A 303 -2.21 20.61 -3.94
C VAL A 303 -2.47 21.53 -5.13
N ALA A 304 -1.56 21.46 -6.11
CA ALA A 304 -1.63 22.24 -7.35
C ALA A 304 -1.21 21.37 -8.55
N PRO A 305 -1.51 21.77 -9.79
CA PRO A 305 -1.04 21.09 -10.98
C PRO A 305 0.48 20.87 -10.95
N GLY A 306 0.92 19.62 -11.23
CA GLY A 306 2.32 19.26 -11.18
C GLY A 306 2.84 18.83 -9.80
N VAL A 307 1.98 18.72 -8.77
CA VAL A 307 2.36 18.17 -7.46
C VAL A 307 3.01 16.79 -7.61
N ASP A 308 4.11 16.56 -6.88
CA ASP A 308 4.76 15.24 -6.83
C ASP A 308 3.88 14.27 -6.04
N GLU A 309 3.22 13.37 -6.73
CA GLU A 309 2.26 12.43 -6.13
C GLU A 309 2.92 11.40 -5.22
N ILE A 310 4.24 11.10 -5.38
CA ILE A 310 4.94 10.19 -4.46
C ILE A 310 5.09 10.86 -3.10
N LYS A 311 5.54 12.13 -3.08
CA LYS A 311 5.63 12.90 -1.84
C LYS A 311 4.27 13.04 -1.18
N LEU A 312 3.27 13.45 -1.98
CA LEU A 312 1.89 13.61 -1.51
C LEU A 312 1.36 12.31 -0.89
N ALA A 313 1.56 11.17 -1.55
CA ALA A 313 1.11 9.88 -1.05
C ALA A 313 1.80 9.49 0.25
N LEU A 314 3.14 9.61 0.32
CA LEU A 314 3.90 9.26 1.52
C LEU A 314 3.50 10.12 2.74
N VAL A 315 3.31 11.42 2.54
CA VAL A 315 2.93 12.35 3.60
C VAL A 315 1.48 12.12 4.04
N ALA A 316 0.55 12.04 3.09
CA ALA A 316 -0.86 11.84 3.39
C ALA A 316 -1.11 10.49 4.08
N ASP A 317 -0.42 9.43 3.64
CA ASP A 317 -0.49 8.11 4.24
C ASP A 317 0.04 8.12 5.67
N ALA A 318 1.25 8.65 5.89
CA ALA A 318 1.89 8.67 7.21
C ALA A 318 1.04 9.41 8.26
N TYR A 319 0.51 10.60 7.94
CA TYR A 319 -0.36 11.32 8.86
C TYR A 319 -1.67 10.58 9.13
N SER A 320 -2.27 9.99 8.10
CA SER A 320 -3.56 9.30 8.25
C SER A 320 -3.46 7.96 8.99
N ARG A 321 -2.25 7.39 9.13
CA ARG A 321 -2.00 6.17 9.91
C ARG A 321 -1.66 6.42 11.38
N THR A 322 -1.63 7.66 11.82
CA THR A 322 -1.36 8.01 13.23
C THR A 322 -2.47 7.60 14.19
N TYR A 323 -3.70 7.36 13.70
CA TYR A 323 -4.94 7.28 14.50
C TYR A 323 -5.23 8.55 15.33
N ARG A 324 -4.55 9.66 15.00
CA ARG A 324 -4.69 10.98 15.61
C ARG A 324 -5.03 12.04 14.57
N SER A 325 -4.72 11.78 13.33
CA SER A 325 -4.91 12.76 12.25
C SER A 325 -5.41 12.09 10.97
N GLN A 326 -6.06 12.92 10.14
CA GLN A 326 -6.53 12.57 8.81
C GLN A 326 -6.01 13.60 7.81
N ALA A 327 -5.28 13.16 6.79
CA ALA A 327 -4.86 14.04 5.71
C ALA A 327 -6.04 14.38 4.80
N VAL A 328 -6.12 15.66 4.40
CA VAL A 328 -7.15 16.22 3.53
C VAL A 328 -6.48 17.12 2.50
N SER A 329 -6.73 16.90 1.22
CA SER A 329 -6.16 17.70 0.13
C SER A 329 -6.96 18.99 -0.11
N PHE A 330 -6.25 20.11 -0.25
CA PHE A 330 -6.81 21.44 -0.52
C PHE A 330 -6.30 21.98 -1.85
N ALA A 331 -7.20 22.47 -2.69
CA ALA A 331 -6.86 23.09 -3.97
C ALA A 331 -7.49 24.48 -4.13
N ALA A 332 -7.08 25.20 -5.17
CA ALA A 332 -7.68 26.47 -5.53
C ALA A 332 -9.11 26.34 -6.11
N SER A 333 -9.45 25.17 -6.70
CA SER A 333 -10.77 24.86 -7.23
C SER A 333 -11.09 23.37 -7.05
N GLN A 334 -12.34 22.98 -7.34
CA GLN A 334 -12.77 21.56 -7.37
C GLN A 334 -12.34 20.83 -8.63
N ASP A 335 -11.62 21.47 -9.53
CA ASP A 335 -11.18 20.84 -10.77
C ASP A 335 -10.17 19.73 -10.49
N THR A 336 -10.18 18.73 -11.36
CA THR A 336 -9.20 17.66 -11.32
C THR A 336 -7.79 18.19 -11.50
N ILE A 337 -6.89 17.85 -10.58
CA ILE A 337 -5.48 18.25 -10.60
C ILE A 337 -4.66 17.15 -11.27
N ARG A 338 -3.95 17.53 -12.33
CA ARG A 338 -2.98 16.63 -12.96
C ARG A 338 -1.66 16.71 -12.21
N THR A 339 -1.22 15.57 -11.63
CA THR A 339 0.05 15.46 -10.90
C THR A 339 1.26 15.43 -11.84
N ALA A 340 2.46 15.44 -11.28
CA ALA A 340 3.72 15.49 -12.06
C ALA A 340 3.86 14.32 -13.06
N ASN A 341 3.42 13.11 -12.71
CA ASN A 341 3.46 11.94 -13.60
C ASN A 341 2.07 11.61 -14.18
N GLY A 342 1.09 12.51 -14.06
CA GLY A 342 -0.14 12.48 -14.83
C GLY A 342 -1.32 11.72 -14.19
N LEU A 343 -1.31 11.47 -12.87
CA LEU A 343 -2.52 11.06 -12.17
C LEU A 343 -3.52 12.21 -12.09
N ASN A 344 -4.80 11.87 -12.11
CA ASN A 344 -5.91 12.82 -12.00
C ASN A 344 -6.40 12.83 -10.54
N LEU A 345 -5.81 13.69 -9.72
CA LEU A 345 -6.19 13.89 -8.32
C LEU A 345 -7.49 14.70 -8.22
N ILE A 346 -8.40 14.24 -7.37
CA ILE A 346 -9.63 14.96 -7.03
C ILE A 346 -9.42 15.59 -5.66
N PRO A 347 -9.38 16.93 -5.54
CA PRO A 347 -9.19 17.59 -4.26
C PRO A 347 -10.37 17.33 -3.32
N ASP A 348 -10.08 17.18 -2.04
CA ASP A 348 -11.12 17.00 -1.02
C ASP A 348 -11.82 18.31 -0.71
N ARG A 349 -11.08 19.43 -0.70
CA ARG A 349 -11.57 20.76 -0.32
C ARG A 349 -10.99 21.88 -1.21
N VAL A 350 -11.67 23.02 -1.18
CA VAL A 350 -11.27 24.23 -1.89
C VAL A 350 -10.92 25.33 -0.90
N PHE A 351 -9.76 25.95 -1.07
CA PHE A 351 -9.34 27.10 -0.26
C PHE A 351 -10.38 28.22 -0.31
N GLY A 352 -10.73 28.76 0.87
CA GLY A 352 -11.66 29.89 1.02
C GLY A 352 -13.14 29.58 0.79
N LYS A 353 -13.48 28.30 0.47
CA LYS A 353 -14.88 27.84 0.35
C LYS A 353 -15.26 26.84 1.43
N ASP A 354 -14.36 25.92 1.71
CA ASP A 354 -14.56 24.85 2.68
C ASP A 354 -13.88 25.18 4.01
N ASP A 355 -14.26 24.46 5.06
CA ASP A 355 -13.65 24.62 6.38
C ASP A 355 -12.14 24.37 6.33
N VAL A 356 -11.39 25.17 7.05
CA VAL A 356 -9.94 25.06 7.16
C VAL A 356 -9.59 23.82 8.00
N ALA A 357 -8.55 23.09 7.61
CA ALA A 357 -8.01 22.02 8.42
C ALA A 357 -7.39 22.56 9.72
N ASP A 358 -7.34 21.73 10.77
CA ASP A 358 -6.74 22.10 12.06
C ASP A 358 -5.27 22.52 11.93
N ARG A 359 -4.58 21.91 10.97
CA ARG A 359 -3.18 22.20 10.64
C ARG A 359 -2.96 22.15 9.14
N MET A 360 -2.34 23.17 8.58
CA MET A 360 -1.90 23.19 7.19
C MET A 360 -0.42 22.86 7.11
N LEU A 361 -0.04 21.90 6.25
CA LEU A 361 1.36 21.64 5.94
C LEU A 361 1.87 22.69 4.94
N VAL A 362 3.11 23.09 5.14
CA VAL A 362 3.84 23.92 4.18
C VAL A 362 4.06 23.11 2.91
N GLU A 363 4.13 23.77 1.76
CA GLU A 363 4.41 23.14 0.47
C GLU A 363 5.65 22.23 0.53
N PHE A 364 5.59 21.17 -0.27
CA PHE A 364 6.72 20.24 -0.38
C PHE A 364 7.94 20.97 -0.94
N ASP A 365 9.07 20.85 -0.25
CA ASP A 365 10.35 21.35 -0.72
C ASP A 365 10.85 20.57 -1.98
N SER A 366 11.99 20.98 -2.53
CA SER A 366 12.62 20.31 -3.65
C SER A 366 13.35 19.01 -3.28
N ALA A 367 13.35 18.61 -2.00
CA ALA A 367 14.00 17.39 -1.51
C ALA A 367 13.46 16.13 -2.21
N PRO A 368 14.25 15.05 -2.32
CA PRO A 368 13.78 13.78 -2.87
C PRO A 368 12.56 13.21 -2.11
N ALA A 369 11.74 12.41 -2.80
CA ALA A 369 10.49 11.92 -2.25
C ALA A 369 10.66 11.09 -0.95
N VAL A 370 11.71 10.28 -0.84
CA VAL A 370 11.99 9.49 0.38
C VAL A 370 12.27 10.40 1.58
N THR A 371 12.93 11.55 1.38
CA THR A 371 13.19 12.53 2.44
C THR A 371 11.90 13.10 3.04
N ALA A 372 10.83 13.21 2.22
CA ALA A 372 9.54 13.67 2.72
C ALA A 372 8.94 12.76 3.78
N LEU A 373 9.15 11.43 3.67
CA LEU A 373 8.71 10.48 4.70
C LEU A 373 9.51 10.66 6.01
N ASP A 374 10.85 10.82 5.93
CA ASP A 374 11.70 11.06 7.11
C ASP A 374 11.28 12.32 7.86
N GLN A 375 11.06 13.41 7.12
CA GLN A 375 10.59 14.68 7.67
C GLN A 375 9.21 14.53 8.32
N THR A 376 8.29 13.82 7.64
CA THR A 376 6.94 13.58 8.16
C THR A 376 6.96 12.75 9.44
N LEU A 377 7.75 11.68 9.50
CA LEU A 377 7.88 10.87 10.71
C LEU A 377 8.49 11.68 11.87
N SER A 378 9.45 12.56 11.58
CA SER A 378 10.02 13.47 12.59
C SER A 378 8.97 14.46 13.11
N GLN A 379 8.16 15.06 12.23
CA GLN A 379 7.05 15.94 12.61
C GLN A 379 5.98 15.20 13.42
N ILE A 380 5.61 13.97 13.00
CA ILE A 380 4.68 13.12 13.76
C ILE A 380 5.23 12.84 15.17
N ALA A 381 6.54 12.60 15.30
CA ALA A 381 7.18 12.38 16.60
C ALA A 381 7.12 13.62 17.50
N GLU A 382 7.29 14.81 16.95
CA GLU A 382 7.16 16.07 17.66
C GLU A 382 5.72 16.36 18.10
N ILE A 383 4.74 16.13 17.23
CA ILE A 383 3.33 16.49 17.45
C ILE A 383 2.61 15.43 18.30
N TYR A 384 2.74 14.16 17.93
CA TYR A 384 1.98 13.03 18.50
C TYR A 384 2.82 12.08 19.35
N GLY A 385 4.11 12.36 19.47
CA GLY A 385 5.06 11.55 20.25
C GLY A 385 5.74 10.45 19.45
N ARG A 386 6.94 10.08 19.92
CA ARG A 386 7.80 9.06 19.26
C ARG A 386 7.14 7.70 19.09
N SER A 387 6.28 7.30 20.03
CA SER A 387 5.54 6.03 19.94
C SER A 387 4.60 5.99 18.73
N THR A 388 3.94 7.12 18.44
CA THR A 388 3.07 7.24 17.27
C THR A 388 3.88 7.19 15.97
N ALA A 389 5.00 7.91 15.89
CA ALA A 389 5.88 7.86 14.72
C ALA A 389 6.46 6.46 14.49
N ALA A 390 6.92 5.79 15.56
CA ALA A 390 7.43 4.43 15.49
C ALA A 390 6.35 3.44 15.05
N PHE A 391 5.10 3.63 15.49
CA PHE A 391 3.97 2.83 15.02
C PHE A 391 3.67 3.07 13.54
N VAL A 392 3.65 4.32 13.06
CA VAL A 392 3.47 4.64 11.64
C VAL A 392 4.59 3.99 10.81
N ALA A 393 5.84 4.13 11.22
CA ALA A 393 6.98 3.49 10.56
C ALA A 393 6.87 1.95 10.54
N LEU A 394 6.36 1.33 11.61
CA LEU A 394 6.09 -0.10 11.68
C LEU A 394 5.06 -0.54 10.62
N ILE A 395 3.95 0.19 10.49
CA ILE A 395 2.89 -0.14 9.51
C ILE A 395 3.39 0.06 8.08
N LEU A 396 4.17 1.10 7.84
CA LEU A 396 4.78 1.36 6.53
C LEU A 396 5.94 0.39 6.23
N GLU A 397 6.36 -0.42 7.21
CA GLU A 397 7.54 -1.30 7.13
C GLU A 397 8.82 -0.51 6.81
N TYR A 398 8.95 0.68 7.46
CA TYR A 398 10.06 1.59 7.22
C TYR A 398 11.25 1.28 8.15
N PRO A 399 12.38 0.75 7.61
CA PRO A 399 13.44 0.18 8.43
C PRO A 399 14.36 1.19 9.10
N GLN A 400 14.28 2.46 8.73
CA GLN A 400 15.18 3.51 9.21
C GLN A 400 14.70 4.18 10.51
N TYR A 401 13.54 3.76 11.03
CA TYR A 401 12.93 4.37 12.23
C TYR A 401 13.01 3.47 13.45
#